data_c9385aa0cce809913320736660902c5f
#
_entry.id   c9385aa0cce809913320736660902c5f
#
_cell.length_a   1.000
_cell.length_b   1.000
_cell.length_c   1.000
_cell.angle_alpha   90.00
_cell.angle_beta   90.00
_cell.angle_gamma   90.00
#
_symmetry.space_group_name_H-M   'P 1'
#
loop_
_entity.id
_entity.type
_entity.pdbx_description
1 polymer ?
#
loop_
_entity_poly.entity_id
_entity_poly.type
_entity_poly.pdbx_seq_one_letter_code
_entity_poly.pdbx_strand_id
1 'polypeptide(L)'
;TGEKIWIKASISPVYDVLAHLQNLVMTFSDITEERQIRQLEGNILAAMCSSPPFHEMGEIICRNIESVLNESHVSLFALRNGMPIHWASSSHGAEIQNAQSWSATIRQRDGAPAGILQIKTSSGAETSAFIERVADISQHMAALALEQEKSRQHIEQLIQFDPMTGLPNRNNLHNYLDDLVDKAVSPVVYLIGVDHIQDVIDSLGYAWADQALLEVVNRFREKLKPDQYLCRIEGTQFVLVSLENDVSNITQIADELRNVVSKPIMIDDKPFPLTLSIGISYDLGKNRDYLLSTAHNAMDYIRKNGGNGWQFFSPAMNEMVKERL
;
A
#
# COMPACT_ATOMS: atom_id res chain seq x y z
N THR A 1 23.76 44.43 7.70
CA THR A 1 23.28 43.13 7.15
C THR A 1 24.04 42.06 7.88
N GLY A 2 23.37 41.27 8.72
CA GLY A 2 24.01 40.26 9.60
C GLY A 2 24.00 38.86 9.02
N GLU A 3 24.20 38.70 7.71
CA GLU A 3 24.27 37.38 7.07
C GLU A 3 25.56 36.66 7.45
N LYS A 4 25.43 35.42 7.90
CA LYS A 4 26.56 34.54 8.23
C LYS A 4 27.12 33.94 6.95
N ILE A 5 28.38 34.26 6.63
CA ILE A 5 29.12 33.66 5.53
C ILE A 5 30.04 32.57 6.08
N TRP A 6 30.05 31.40 5.42
CA TRP A 6 30.92 30.30 5.77
C TRP A 6 32.12 30.27 4.83
N ILE A 7 33.34 30.35 5.39
CA ILE A 7 34.58 30.40 4.62
C ILE A 7 35.40 29.14 4.93
N LYS A 8 35.80 28.42 3.88
CA LYS A 8 36.79 27.35 3.95
C LYS A 8 38.17 27.98 3.70
N ALA A 9 39.04 27.90 4.70
CA ALA A 9 40.44 28.28 4.56
C ALA A 9 41.31 27.03 4.32
N SER A 10 42.20 27.07 3.34
CA SER A 10 43.20 26.04 3.09
C SER A 10 44.57 26.64 3.05
N ILE A 11 45.53 25.99 3.71
CA ILE A 11 46.93 26.45 3.74
C ILE A 11 47.77 25.38 3.05
N SER A 12 48.48 25.76 2.02
CA SER A 12 49.37 24.87 1.27
C SER A 12 50.81 25.41 1.30
N PRO A 13 51.76 24.58 1.74
CA PRO A 13 53.17 24.97 1.68
C PRO A 13 53.70 24.92 0.25
N VAL A 14 54.52 25.87 -0.11
CA VAL A 14 55.26 25.90 -1.38
C VAL A 14 56.75 25.69 -1.08
N TYR A 15 57.33 24.69 -1.69
CA TYR A 15 58.73 24.28 -1.48
C TYR A 15 59.57 24.68 -2.72
N ASP A 16 60.87 24.92 -2.51
CA ASP A 16 61.83 25.06 -3.58
C ASP A 16 62.27 23.70 -4.15
N VAL A 17 63.14 23.72 -5.16
CA VAL A 17 63.69 22.51 -5.79
C VAL A 17 64.55 21.65 -4.85
N LEU A 18 64.95 22.19 -3.69
CA LEU A 18 65.70 21.49 -2.62
C LEU A 18 64.83 21.10 -1.44
N ALA A 19 63.51 21.18 -1.60
CA ALA A 19 62.49 20.86 -0.57
C ALA A 19 62.52 21.78 0.66
N HIS A 20 63.04 23.00 0.55
CA HIS A 20 62.91 24.00 1.60
C HIS A 20 61.61 24.76 1.45
N LEU A 21 60.92 25.04 2.57
CA LEU A 21 59.69 25.80 2.60
C LEU A 21 59.97 27.24 2.17
N GLN A 22 59.41 27.66 1.03
CA GLN A 22 59.55 29.05 0.54
C GLN A 22 58.39 29.95 0.96
N ASN A 23 57.16 29.45 0.82
CA ASN A 23 55.96 30.24 1.08
C ASN A 23 54.84 29.36 1.62
N LEU A 24 53.86 30.01 2.26
CA LEU A 24 52.56 29.45 2.58
C LEU A 24 51.50 30.17 1.74
N VAL A 25 50.75 29.42 0.95
CA VAL A 25 49.63 29.96 0.18
C VAL A 25 48.34 29.68 0.96
N MET A 26 47.63 30.74 1.30
CA MET A 26 46.28 30.64 1.89
C MET A 26 45.24 30.88 0.81
N THR A 27 44.30 29.95 0.69
CA THR A 27 43.13 30.13 -0.17
C THR A 27 41.87 30.18 0.69
N PHE A 28 40.98 31.10 0.36
CA PHE A 28 39.67 31.22 1.01
C PHE A 28 38.58 30.97 -0.05
N SER A 29 37.64 30.12 0.29
CA SER A 29 36.47 29.82 -0.57
C SER A 29 35.21 30.05 0.24
N ASP A 30 34.27 30.78 -0.31
CA ASP A 30 32.91 30.83 0.25
C ASP A 30 32.20 29.50 -0.02
N ILE A 31 31.76 28.86 1.05
CA ILE A 31 31.06 27.58 1.01
C ILE A 31 29.62 27.67 1.59
N THR A 32 29.08 28.87 1.64
CA THR A 32 27.78 29.15 2.25
C THR A 32 26.67 28.36 1.54
N GLU A 33 26.58 28.49 0.22
CA GLU A 33 25.60 27.78 -0.60
C GLU A 33 25.74 26.27 -0.48
N GLU A 34 26.98 25.72 -0.55
CA GLU A 34 27.21 24.26 -0.42
C GLU A 34 26.75 23.74 0.94
N ARG A 35 26.93 24.53 1.98
CA ARG A 35 26.53 24.15 3.34
C ARG A 35 25.02 24.22 3.51
N GLN A 36 24.35 25.22 2.95
CA GLN A 36 22.90 25.34 2.96
C GLN A 36 22.25 24.17 2.23
N ILE A 37 22.74 23.81 1.06
CA ILE A 37 22.25 22.65 0.29
C ILE A 37 22.45 21.35 1.07
N ARG A 38 23.64 21.12 1.65
CA ARG A 38 23.91 19.92 2.45
C ARG A 38 23.03 19.83 3.70
N GLN A 39 22.72 20.96 4.31
CA GLN A 39 21.82 21.01 5.46
C GLN A 39 20.38 20.70 5.05
N LEU A 40 19.90 21.24 3.93
CA LEU A 40 18.59 20.94 3.35
C LEU A 40 18.45 19.43 3.09
N GLU A 41 19.42 18.84 2.39
CA GLU A 41 19.44 17.39 2.12
C GLU A 41 19.42 16.57 3.41
N GLY A 42 20.30 16.91 4.36
CA GLY A 42 20.38 16.22 5.64
C GLY A 42 19.09 16.28 6.47
N ASN A 43 18.42 17.45 6.49
CA ASN A 43 17.16 17.61 7.21
C ASN A 43 16.04 16.78 6.57
N ILE A 44 15.95 16.77 5.25
CA ILE A 44 14.92 15.97 4.54
C ILE A 44 15.18 14.47 4.73
N LEU A 45 16.43 14.01 4.59
CA LEU A 45 16.78 12.60 4.82
C LEU A 45 16.51 12.16 6.26
N ALA A 46 16.84 13.01 7.25
CA ALA A 46 16.53 12.73 8.65
C ALA A 46 15.00 12.59 8.89
N ALA A 47 14.20 13.44 8.26
CA ALA A 47 12.76 13.36 8.33
C ALA A 47 12.23 12.06 7.67
N MET A 48 12.78 11.66 6.53
CA MET A 48 12.42 10.39 5.87
C MET A 48 12.67 9.18 6.74
N CYS A 49 13.75 9.19 7.56
CA CYS A 49 14.03 8.10 8.51
C CYS A 49 12.97 7.96 9.61
N SER A 50 12.29 9.04 9.99
CA SER A 50 11.19 9.01 10.97
C SER A 50 9.85 8.57 10.38
N SER A 51 9.80 8.38 9.04
CA SER A 51 8.61 7.92 8.30
C SER A 51 7.32 8.71 8.63
N PRO A 52 7.32 10.04 8.52
CA PRO A 52 6.13 10.84 8.80
C PRO A 52 5.01 10.51 7.80
N PRO A 53 3.76 10.90 8.10
CA PRO A 53 2.67 10.81 7.14
C PRO A 53 3.01 11.51 5.82
N PHE A 54 2.51 11.00 4.71
CA PHE A 54 2.87 11.48 3.37
C PHE A 54 2.67 12.99 3.19
N HIS A 55 1.57 13.54 3.71
CA HIS A 55 1.31 14.99 3.65
C HIS A 55 2.35 15.80 4.43
N GLU A 56 2.67 15.37 5.66
CA GLU A 56 3.66 16.01 6.52
C GLU A 56 5.06 15.98 5.89
N MET A 57 5.42 14.89 5.21
CA MET A 57 6.68 14.79 4.47
C MET A 57 6.77 15.86 3.37
N GLY A 58 5.72 16.09 2.63
CA GLY A 58 5.63 17.16 1.64
C GLY A 58 5.83 18.55 2.25
N GLU A 59 5.19 18.83 3.39
CA GLU A 59 5.37 20.09 4.11
C GLU A 59 6.81 20.30 4.63
N ILE A 60 7.45 19.22 5.11
CA ILE A 60 8.84 19.25 5.56
C ILE A 60 9.74 19.62 4.38
N ILE A 61 9.54 19.02 3.21
CA ILE A 61 10.31 19.36 2.01
C ILE A 61 10.11 20.84 1.66
N CYS A 62 8.87 21.31 1.56
CA CYS A 62 8.57 22.71 1.22
C CYS A 62 9.22 23.68 2.22
N ARG A 63 9.08 23.46 3.53
CA ARG A 63 9.67 24.31 4.57
C ARG A 63 11.20 24.34 4.54
N ASN A 64 11.84 23.22 4.25
CA ASN A 64 13.30 23.19 4.13
C ASN A 64 13.79 23.94 2.90
N ILE A 65 13.09 23.89 1.76
CA ILE A 65 13.42 24.68 0.57
C ILE A 65 13.28 26.17 0.89
N GLU A 66 12.18 26.59 1.52
CA GLU A 66 11.98 28.00 1.93
C GLU A 66 13.03 28.50 2.92
N SER A 67 13.51 27.63 3.82
CA SER A 67 14.59 28.02 4.76
C SER A 67 15.92 28.31 4.08
N VAL A 68 16.11 27.86 2.84
CA VAL A 68 17.31 28.06 2.03
C VAL A 68 17.11 29.17 0.99
N LEU A 69 15.91 29.23 0.41
CA LEU A 69 15.54 30.28 -0.57
C LEU A 69 14.70 31.34 0.14
N ASN A 70 15.31 32.50 0.40
CA ASN A 70 14.62 33.61 1.03
C ASN A 70 13.46 34.11 0.16
N GLU A 71 12.37 34.57 0.80
CA GLU A 71 11.19 35.11 0.11
C GLU A 71 10.66 34.18 -1.01
N SER A 72 10.61 32.88 -0.75
CA SER A 72 10.08 31.87 -1.68
C SER A 72 8.79 31.29 -1.20
N HIS A 73 7.97 30.81 -2.16
CA HIS A 73 6.81 29.96 -1.91
C HIS A 73 6.95 28.67 -2.71
N VAL A 74 6.84 27.53 -2.03
CA VAL A 74 7.08 26.21 -2.62
C VAL A 74 5.80 25.40 -2.60
N SER A 75 5.49 24.76 -3.72
CA SER A 75 4.36 23.85 -3.85
C SER A 75 4.80 22.55 -4.51
N LEU A 76 4.32 21.44 -3.94
CA LEU A 76 4.53 20.08 -4.45
C LEU A 76 3.20 19.49 -4.91
N PHE A 77 3.23 18.83 -6.06
CA PHE A 77 2.10 18.09 -6.62
C PHE A 77 2.57 16.66 -6.91
N ALA A 78 1.76 15.67 -6.51
CA ALA A 78 1.95 14.29 -6.91
C ALA A 78 1.10 14.00 -8.16
N LEU A 79 1.58 13.14 -9.07
CA LEU A 79 0.82 12.72 -10.23
C LEU A 79 0.05 11.43 -9.93
N ARG A 80 -1.29 11.47 -10.07
CA ARG A 80 -2.14 10.27 -10.06
C ARG A 80 -2.86 10.17 -11.41
N ASN A 81 -2.67 9.06 -12.11
CA ASN A 81 -3.23 8.85 -13.46
C ASN A 81 -2.90 10.00 -14.43
N GLY A 82 -1.68 10.56 -14.33
CA GLY A 82 -1.23 11.69 -15.14
C GLY A 82 -1.77 13.06 -14.74
N MET A 83 -2.64 13.15 -13.71
CA MET A 83 -3.17 14.42 -13.21
C MET A 83 -2.42 14.87 -11.96
N PRO A 84 -2.04 16.16 -11.87
CA PRO A 84 -1.41 16.72 -10.68
C PRO A 84 -2.44 16.87 -9.55
N ILE A 85 -2.13 16.26 -8.41
CA ILE A 85 -2.89 16.43 -7.17
C ILE A 85 -1.98 17.18 -6.20
N HIS A 86 -2.50 18.22 -5.56
CA HIS A 86 -1.79 18.97 -4.54
C HIS A 86 -1.29 18.03 -3.44
N TRP A 87 0.01 18.02 -3.20
CA TRP A 87 0.64 17.22 -2.16
C TRP A 87 0.88 18.04 -0.90
N ALA A 88 1.63 19.14 -1.05
CA ALA A 88 1.91 20.07 0.03
C ALA A 88 2.30 21.46 -0.52
N SER A 89 2.20 22.46 0.33
CA SER A 89 2.75 23.78 0.05
C SER A 89 3.31 24.38 1.35
N SER A 90 4.22 25.31 1.19
CA SER A 90 4.72 26.09 2.31
C SER A 90 3.64 27.03 2.86
N SER A 91 3.71 27.32 4.14
CA SER A 91 2.67 28.03 4.90
C SER A 91 2.60 29.55 4.63
N HIS A 92 3.55 30.10 3.94
CA HIS A 92 3.58 31.54 3.63
C HIS A 92 2.95 31.83 2.28
N GLY A 93 1.62 31.70 2.20
CA GLY A 93 0.81 32.07 1.03
C GLY A 93 0.65 33.58 0.82
N ALA A 94 1.64 34.42 1.19
CA ALA A 94 1.65 35.81 0.80
C ALA A 94 1.87 35.89 -0.72
N GLU A 95 1.03 36.64 -1.44
CA GLU A 95 1.27 36.98 -2.84
C GLU A 95 2.63 37.64 -2.97
N ILE A 96 3.61 36.90 -3.49
CA ILE A 96 4.92 37.45 -3.79
C ILE A 96 4.73 38.38 -4.99
N GLN A 97 4.80 39.68 -4.75
CA GLN A 97 4.71 40.68 -5.84
C GLN A 97 5.92 40.53 -6.76
N ASN A 98 5.70 40.53 -8.08
CA ASN A 98 6.73 40.32 -9.12
C ASN A 98 7.46 38.97 -9.01
N ALA A 99 6.76 37.90 -8.63
CA ALA A 99 7.35 36.57 -8.48
C ALA A 99 7.88 36.02 -9.81
N GLN A 100 9.11 35.53 -9.80
CA GLN A 100 9.61 34.59 -10.80
C GLN A 100 9.12 33.21 -10.43
N SER A 101 8.56 32.47 -11.39
CA SER A 101 8.08 31.10 -11.19
C SER A 101 9.00 30.10 -11.88
N TRP A 102 9.52 29.17 -11.11
CA TRP A 102 10.27 28.03 -11.60
C TRP A 102 9.45 26.76 -11.39
N SER A 103 9.47 25.85 -12.35
CA SER A 103 8.71 24.61 -12.29
C SER A 103 9.53 23.47 -12.89
N ALA A 104 9.55 22.34 -12.21
CA ALA A 104 10.18 21.13 -12.70
C ALA A 104 9.37 19.88 -12.43
N THR A 105 9.52 18.90 -13.32
CA THR A 105 8.89 17.61 -13.21
C THR A 105 9.75 16.70 -12.33
N ILE A 106 9.18 16.22 -11.23
CA ILE A 106 9.79 15.20 -10.38
C ILE A 106 9.68 13.87 -11.12
N ARG A 107 10.81 13.17 -11.32
CA ARG A 107 10.88 11.90 -12.07
C ARG A 107 11.31 10.76 -11.16
N GLN A 108 10.74 9.58 -11.38
CA GLN A 108 11.20 8.32 -10.78
C GLN A 108 12.53 7.87 -11.41
N ARG A 109 13.16 6.84 -10.86
CA ARG A 109 14.43 6.29 -11.36
C ARG A 109 14.34 5.76 -12.80
N ASP A 110 13.16 5.30 -13.22
CA ASP A 110 12.86 4.86 -14.58
C ASP A 110 12.59 6.01 -15.56
N GLY A 111 12.66 7.26 -15.09
CA GLY A 111 12.39 8.48 -15.86
C GLY A 111 10.91 8.86 -15.95
N ALA A 112 10.00 8.04 -15.42
CA ALA A 112 8.57 8.34 -15.45
C ALA A 112 8.22 9.57 -14.57
N PRO A 113 7.30 10.45 -15.01
CA PRO A 113 6.88 11.59 -14.22
C PRO A 113 6.09 11.13 -12.99
N ALA A 114 6.48 11.62 -11.81
CA ALA A 114 5.86 11.29 -10.53
C ALA A 114 5.19 12.47 -9.84
N GLY A 115 5.65 13.70 -10.15
CA GLY A 115 5.14 14.90 -9.53
C GLY A 115 5.65 16.17 -10.19
N ILE A 116 5.31 17.31 -9.61
CA ILE A 116 5.74 18.63 -10.03
C ILE A 116 6.18 19.41 -8.78
N LEU A 117 7.37 20.02 -8.86
CA LEU A 117 7.85 20.99 -7.90
C LEU A 117 7.68 22.38 -8.53
N GLN A 118 7.06 23.30 -7.81
CA GLN A 118 6.95 24.71 -8.18
C GLN A 118 7.58 25.57 -7.10
N ILE A 119 8.45 26.50 -7.51
CA ILE A 119 9.10 27.47 -6.64
C ILE A 119 8.76 28.86 -7.20
N LYS A 120 8.17 29.71 -6.38
CA LYS A 120 7.97 31.13 -6.67
C LYS A 120 8.87 31.94 -5.74
N THR A 121 9.66 32.84 -6.27
CA THR A 121 10.61 33.67 -5.49
C THR A 121 10.50 35.13 -5.94
N SER A 122 10.83 36.07 -5.06
CA SER A 122 10.90 37.49 -5.43
C SER A 122 12.04 37.74 -6.42
N SER A 123 11.79 38.63 -7.38
CA SER A 123 12.78 38.93 -8.42
C SER A 123 14.03 39.55 -7.81
N GLY A 124 15.18 38.87 -7.93
CA GLY A 124 16.50 39.36 -7.52
C GLY A 124 17.00 38.91 -6.14
N ALA A 125 16.26 38.05 -5.44
CA ALA A 125 16.66 37.56 -4.11
C ALA A 125 17.86 36.59 -4.17
N GLU A 126 17.94 35.74 -5.20
CA GLU A 126 18.93 34.66 -5.32
C GLU A 126 19.44 34.54 -6.77
N THR A 127 20.64 33.96 -6.97
CA THR A 127 21.14 33.69 -8.32
C THR A 127 20.36 32.52 -8.96
N SER A 128 20.08 32.61 -10.27
CA SER A 128 19.40 31.55 -11.02
C SER A 128 20.10 30.19 -10.84
N ALA A 129 21.42 30.16 -10.82
CA ALA A 129 22.21 28.94 -10.63
C ALA A 129 22.04 28.30 -9.25
N PHE A 130 21.86 29.11 -8.20
CA PHE A 130 21.59 28.56 -6.85
C PHE A 130 20.20 27.96 -6.74
N ILE A 131 19.19 28.66 -7.27
CA ILE A 131 17.80 28.16 -7.33
C ILE A 131 17.75 26.83 -8.08
N GLU A 132 18.41 26.70 -9.23
CA GLU A 132 18.49 25.47 -10.01
C GLU A 132 19.10 24.32 -9.20
N ARG A 133 20.21 24.56 -8.48
CA ARG A 133 20.83 23.53 -7.63
C ARG A 133 19.93 23.08 -6.46
N VAL A 134 19.29 24.03 -5.79
CA VAL A 134 18.32 23.74 -4.72
C VAL A 134 17.14 22.94 -5.28
N ALA A 135 16.64 23.34 -6.44
CA ALA A 135 15.54 22.68 -7.10
C ALA A 135 15.88 21.25 -7.53
N ASP A 136 17.06 21.03 -8.10
CA ASP A 136 17.51 19.70 -8.53
C ASP A 136 17.59 18.71 -7.35
N ILE A 137 18.18 19.14 -6.23
CA ILE A 137 18.25 18.31 -5.03
C ILE A 137 16.86 18.09 -4.45
N SER A 138 16.04 19.13 -4.40
CA SER A 138 14.67 19.04 -3.89
C SER A 138 13.79 18.12 -4.73
N GLN A 139 13.94 18.13 -6.07
CA GLN A 139 13.28 17.17 -6.95
C GLN A 139 13.70 15.73 -6.62
N HIS A 140 15.00 15.51 -6.41
CA HIS A 140 15.51 14.20 -6.09
C HIS A 140 14.97 13.70 -4.74
N MET A 141 14.96 14.56 -3.72
CA MET A 141 14.37 14.22 -2.41
C MET A 141 12.87 13.98 -2.48
N ALA A 142 12.12 14.79 -3.23
CA ALA A 142 10.70 14.60 -3.44
C ALA A 142 10.41 13.30 -4.22
N ALA A 143 11.25 12.94 -5.19
CA ALA A 143 11.13 11.66 -5.90
C ALA A 143 11.31 10.47 -4.97
N LEU A 144 12.32 10.50 -4.09
CA LEU A 144 12.55 9.46 -3.08
C LEU A 144 11.36 9.34 -2.11
N ALA A 145 10.80 10.46 -1.66
CA ALA A 145 9.63 10.45 -0.78
C ALA A 145 8.39 9.86 -1.46
N LEU A 146 8.15 10.17 -2.74
CA LEU A 146 7.07 9.59 -3.54
C LEU A 146 7.27 8.08 -3.77
N GLU A 147 8.51 7.63 -4.02
CA GLU A 147 8.84 6.23 -4.18
C GLU A 147 8.65 5.45 -2.87
N GLN A 148 9.08 6.03 -1.74
CA GLN A 148 8.86 5.45 -0.41
C GLN A 148 7.37 5.31 -0.10
N GLU A 149 6.57 6.33 -0.36
CA GLU A 149 5.12 6.27 -0.13
C GLU A 149 4.43 5.21 -1.02
N LYS A 150 4.81 5.13 -2.29
CA LYS A 150 4.31 4.10 -3.20
C LYS A 150 4.65 2.69 -2.71
N SER A 151 5.89 2.50 -2.25
CA SER A 151 6.33 1.22 -1.68
C SER A 151 5.57 0.88 -0.39
N ARG A 152 5.35 1.87 0.48
CA ARG A 152 4.56 1.71 1.71
C ARG A 152 3.12 1.29 1.39
N GLN A 153 2.46 1.98 0.47
CA GLN A 153 1.09 1.64 0.02
C GLN A 153 1.03 0.24 -0.59
N HIS A 154 2.03 -0.15 -1.37
CA HIS A 154 2.10 -1.49 -1.94
C HIS A 154 2.26 -2.57 -0.86
N ILE A 155 3.13 -2.34 0.12
CA ILE A 155 3.29 -3.25 1.26
C ILE A 155 1.99 -3.35 2.07
N GLU A 156 1.32 -2.23 2.36
CA GLU A 156 0.02 -2.22 3.03
C GLU A 156 -1.04 -3.02 2.25
N GLN A 157 -1.06 -2.88 0.91
CA GLN A 157 -1.94 -3.69 0.07
C GLN A 157 -1.64 -5.19 0.17
N LEU A 158 -0.37 -5.60 0.11
CA LEU A 158 0.02 -7.00 0.24
C LEU A 158 -0.27 -7.58 1.63
N ILE A 159 -0.19 -6.76 2.68
CA ILE A 159 -0.53 -7.16 4.05
C ILE A 159 -2.03 -7.39 4.22
N GLN A 160 -2.88 -6.65 3.49
CA GLN A 160 -4.33 -6.64 3.69
C GLN A 160 -5.13 -7.37 2.61
N PHE A 161 -4.57 -7.56 1.41
CA PHE A 161 -5.28 -8.13 0.27
C PHE A 161 -4.53 -9.29 -0.35
N ASP A 162 -5.28 -10.21 -0.94
CA ASP A 162 -4.75 -11.31 -1.75
C ASP A 162 -4.35 -10.78 -3.14
N PRO A 163 -3.09 -10.93 -3.56
CA PRO A 163 -2.59 -10.31 -4.79
C PRO A 163 -3.21 -10.89 -6.07
N MET A 164 -3.70 -12.13 -6.04
CA MET A 164 -4.32 -12.79 -7.19
C MET A 164 -5.76 -12.31 -7.42
N THR A 165 -6.55 -12.26 -6.35
CA THR A 165 -8.00 -11.99 -6.45
C THR A 165 -8.37 -10.55 -6.14
N GLY A 166 -7.48 -9.79 -5.48
CA GLY A 166 -7.76 -8.45 -4.95
C GLY A 166 -8.80 -8.44 -3.83
N LEU A 167 -9.19 -9.61 -3.31
CA LEU A 167 -10.03 -9.72 -2.12
C LEU A 167 -9.21 -9.45 -0.86
N PRO A 168 -9.84 -9.01 0.24
CA PRO A 168 -9.22 -9.06 1.55
C PRO A 168 -8.60 -10.43 1.82
N ASN A 169 -7.43 -10.44 2.47
CA ASN A 169 -6.73 -11.66 2.83
C ASN A 169 -7.05 -12.12 4.26
N ARG A 170 -6.38 -13.17 4.74
CA ARG A 170 -6.55 -13.72 6.08
C ARG A 170 -6.32 -12.68 7.18
N ASN A 171 -5.30 -11.81 7.05
CA ASN A 171 -5.00 -10.79 8.06
C ASN A 171 -6.13 -9.75 8.15
N ASN A 172 -6.64 -9.32 7.01
CA ASN A 172 -7.78 -8.41 6.97
C ASN A 172 -9.03 -9.02 7.58
N LEU A 173 -9.31 -10.32 7.30
CA LEU A 173 -10.41 -11.05 7.93
C LEU A 173 -10.28 -11.09 9.45
N HIS A 174 -9.09 -11.36 9.97
CA HIS A 174 -8.86 -11.41 11.41
C HIS A 174 -9.19 -10.07 12.07
N ASN A 175 -8.70 -8.97 11.51
CA ASN A 175 -8.98 -7.62 12.00
C ASN A 175 -10.48 -7.31 11.94
N TYR A 176 -11.15 -7.69 10.85
CA TYR A 176 -12.59 -7.48 10.67
C TYR A 176 -13.43 -8.26 11.70
N LEU A 177 -13.10 -9.53 11.94
CA LEU A 177 -13.80 -10.33 12.93
C LEU A 177 -13.56 -9.86 14.36
N ASP A 178 -12.34 -9.44 14.70
CA ASP A 178 -12.02 -8.87 16.01
C ASP A 178 -12.80 -7.57 16.25
N ASP A 179 -12.89 -6.70 15.27
CA ASP A 179 -13.69 -5.46 15.36
C ASP A 179 -15.19 -5.74 15.57
N LEU A 180 -15.74 -6.80 14.95
CA LEU A 180 -17.11 -7.22 15.19
C LEU A 180 -17.32 -7.75 16.62
N VAL A 181 -16.38 -8.55 17.11
CA VAL A 181 -16.41 -9.10 18.47
C VAL A 181 -16.34 -7.95 19.52
N ASP A 182 -15.45 -7.00 19.31
CA ASP A 182 -15.29 -5.83 20.19
C ASP A 182 -16.56 -4.97 20.22
N LYS A 183 -17.29 -4.90 19.12
CA LYS A 183 -18.59 -4.21 19.02
C LYS A 183 -19.77 -5.04 19.52
N ALA A 184 -19.53 -6.25 20.06
CA ALA A 184 -20.56 -7.21 20.45
C ALA A 184 -21.55 -7.57 19.32
N VAL A 185 -21.08 -7.54 18.08
CA VAL A 185 -21.83 -8.00 16.90
C VAL A 185 -21.50 -9.47 16.64
N SER A 186 -22.52 -10.30 16.48
CA SER A 186 -22.35 -11.74 16.22
C SER A 186 -22.39 -12.02 14.73
N PRO A 187 -21.25 -12.31 14.08
CA PRO A 187 -21.22 -12.64 12.67
C PRO A 187 -21.59 -14.11 12.41
N VAL A 188 -22.12 -14.38 11.22
CA VAL A 188 -22.18 -15.71 10.63
C VAL A 188 -21.00 -15.86 9.67
N VAL A 189 -20.23 -16.93 9.84
CA VAL A 189 -19.04 -17.23 9.04
C VAL A 189 -19.34 -18.41 8.13
N TYR A 190 -19.19 -18.23 6.82
CA TYR A 190 -19.25 -19.28 5.82
C TYR A 190 -17.83 -19.52 5.30
N LEU A 191 -17.25 -20.65 5.65
CA LEU A 191 -16.00 -21.09 5.06
C LEU A 191 -16.29 -21.88 3.79
N ILE A 192 -15.79 -21.42 2.66
CA ILE A 192 -16.11 -21.92 1.32
C ILE A 192 -14.85 -22.54 0.73
N GLY A 193 -14.87 -23.79 0.41
CA GLY A 193 -13.82 -24.47 -0.34
C GLY A 193 -14.26 -24.75 -1.76
N VAL A 194 -13.47 -24.37 -2.75
CA VAL A 194 -13.72 -24.75 -4.15
C VAL A 194 -13.23 -26.17 -4.34
N ASP A 195 -14.13 -27.05 -4.72
CA ASP A 195 -13.83 -28.45 -4.98
C ASP A 195 -13.31 -28.65 -6.41
N HIS A 196 -12.57 -29.72 -6.67
CA HIS A 196 -12.07 -30.15 -7.99
C HIS A 196 -11.06 -29.22 -8.68
N ILE A 197 -10.55 -28.21 -7.99
CA ILE A 197 -9.48 -27.36 -8.55
C ILE A 197 -8.19 -28.16 -8.80
N GLN A 198 -7.92 -29.19 -7.98
CA GLN A 198 -6.77 -30.04 -8.19
C GLN A 198 -6.84 -30.76 -9.55
N ASP A 199 -8.02 -31.20 -9.97
CA ASP A 199 -8.24 -31.85 -11.27
C ASP A 199 -7.92 -30.89 -12.43
N VAL A 200 -8.20 -29.59 -12.24
CA VAL A 200 -7.81 -28.53 -13.19
C VAL A 200 -6.29 -28.35 -13.23
N ILE A 201 -5.65 -28.31 -12.05
CA ILE A 201 -4.18 -28.17 -11.97
C ILE A 201 -3.49 -29.35 -12.63
N ASP A 202 -3.93 -30.57 -12.33
CA ASP A 202 -3.33 -31.82 -12.84
C ASP A 202 -3.51 -31.96 -14.36
N SER A 203 -4.63 -31.46 -14.89
CA SER A 203 -4.97 -31.57 -16.31
C SER A 203 -4.41 -30.43 -17.15
N LEU A 204 -4.39 -29.20 -16.65
CA LEU A 204 -4.12 -27.98 -17.41
C LEU A 204 -3.02 -27.09 -16.81
N GLY A 205 -2.68 -27.30 -15.54
CA GLY A 205 -1.68 -26.51 -14.81
C GLY A 205 -2.25 -25.33 -14.02
N TYR A 206 -1.38 -24.69 -13.24
CA TYR A 206 -1.74 -23.64 -12.28
C TYR A 206 -2.40 -22.41 -12.90
N ALA A 207 -1.92 -21.98 -14.08
CA ALA A 207 -2.46 -20.77 -14.73
C ALA A 207 -3.97 -20.89 -15.02
N TRP A 208 -4.44 -22.07 -15.35
CA TRP A 208 -5.86 -22.36 -15.60
C TRP A 208 -6.67 -22.41 -14.31
N ALA A 209 -6.11 -22.99 -13.26
CA ALA A 209 -6.70 -22.99 -11.95
C ALA A 209 -6.87 -21.58 -11.39
N ASP A 210 -5.88 -20.71 -11.59
CA ASP A 210 -5.97 -19.29 -11.20
C ASP A 210 -7.08 -18.57 -11.96
N GLN A 211 -7.22 -18.79 -13.27
CA GLN A 211 -8.33 -18.25 -14.07
C GLN A 211 -9.70 -18.75 -13.57
N ALA A 212 -9.80 -20.04 -13.25
CA ALA A 212 -11.03 -20.61 -12.68
C ALA A 212 -11.41 -19.96 -11.36
N LEU A 213 -10.44 -19.77 -10.45
CA LEU A 213 -10.66 -19.10 -9.18
C LEU A 213 -11.04 -17.61 -9.34
N LEU A 214 -10.44 -16.91 -10.29
CA LEU A 214 -10.82 -15.54 -10.62
C LEU A 214 -12.26 -15.43 -11.12
N GLU A 215 -12.68 -16.38 -11.96
CA GLU A 215 -14.07 -16.45 -12.42
C GLU A 215 -15.04 -16.75 -11.27
N VAL A 216 -14.69 -17.66 -10.33
CA VAL A 216 -15.48 -17.90 -9.10
C VAL A 216 -15.63 -16.59 -8.30
N VAL A 217 -14.54 -15.85 -8.13
CA VAL A 217 -14.58 -14.55 -7.41
C VAL A 217 -15.47 -13.53 -8.12
N ASN A 218 -15.40 -13.44 -9.45
CA ASN A 218 -16.27 -12.54 -10.21
C ASN A 218 -17.75 -12.87 -10.02
N ARG A 219 -18.09 -14.16 -10.07
CA ARG A 219 -19.47 -14.63 -9.81
C ARG A 219 -19.92 -14.36 -8.39
N PHE A 220 -19.03 -14.49 -7.39
CA PHE A 220 -19.33 -14.08 -6.02
C PHE A 220 -19.65 -12.58 -5.96
N ARG A 221 -18.80 -11.73 -6.53
CA ARG A 221 -19.02 -10.28 -6.53
C ARG A 221 -20.35 -9.85 -7.16
N GLU A 222 -20.82 -10.55 -8.18
CA GLU A 222 -22.11 -10.28 -8.82
C GLU A 222 -23.32 -10.64 -7.96
N LYS A 223 -23.17 -11.56 -7.00
CA LYS A 223 -24.25 -12.09 -6.16
C LYS A 223 -24.28 -11.53 -4.75
N LEU A 224 -23.13 -11.14 -4.23
CA LEU A 224 -23.01 -10.68 -2.86
C LEU A 224 -23.63 -9.30 -2.67
N LYS A 225 -24.27 -9.11 -1.51
CA LYS A 225 -24.79 -7.82 -1.09
C LYS A 225 -23.66 -6.90 -0.60
N PRO A 226 -23.83 -5.58 -0.61
CA PRO A 226 -22.79 -4.63 -0.18
C PRO A 226 -22.39 -4.74 1.28
N ASP A 227 -23.24 -5.29 2.14
CA ASP A 227 -23.02 -5.49 3.57
C ASP A 227 -22.36 -6.86 3.89
N GLN A 228 -22.11 -7.67 2.88
CA GLN A 228 -21.45 -8.96 3.01
C GLN A 228 -19.96 -8.82 2.75
N TYR A 229 -19.15 -9.36 3.66
CA TYR A 229 -17.70 -9.30 3.58
C TYR A 229 -17.14 -10.61 3.04
N LEU A 230 -16.50 -10.57 1.86
CA LEU A 230 -15.84 -11.73 1.24
C LEU A 230 -14.33 -11.56 1.29
N CYS A 231 -13.63 -12.63 1.71
CA CYS A 231 -12.17 -12.69 1.69
C CYS A 231 -11.66 -14.02 1.15
N ARG A 232 -10.38 -14.05 0.74
CA ARG A 232 -9.63 -15.27 0.42
C ARG A 232 -8.61 -15.53 1.52
N ILE A 233 -8.66 -16.72 2.13
CA ILE A 233 -7.77 -17.03 3.25
C ILE A 233 -6.52 -17.79 2.81
N GLU A 234 -6.66 -18.77 1.96
CA GLU A 234 -5.53 -19.53 1.36
C GLU A 234 -6.00 -20.44 0.22
N GLY A 235 -5.12 -20.71 -0.74
CA GLY A 235 -5.37 -21.71 -1.80
C GLY A 235 -6.71 -21.53 -2.49
N THR A 236 -7.61 -22.50 -2.29
CA THR A 236 -8.97 -22.58 -2.84
C THR A 236 -10.05 -22.18 -1.84
N GLN A 237 -9.67 -21.58 -0.69
CA GLN A 237 -10.58 -21.29 0.41
C GLN A 237 -10.92 -19.82 0.49
N PHE A 238 -12.22 -19.56 0.61
CA PHE A 238 -12.80 -18.23 0.81
C PHE A 238 -13.61 -18.19 2.10
N VAL A 239 -13.79 -17.00 2.65
CA VAL A 239 -14.71 -16.78 3.77
C VAL A 239 -15.67 -15.67 3.41
N LEU A 240 -16.95 -15.94 3.57
CA LEU A 240 -17.97 -14.91 3.60
C LEU A 240 -18.38 -14.67 5.05
N VAL A 241 -18.47 -13.40 5.44
CA VAL A 241 -19.04 -12.99 6.73
C VAL A 241 -20.33 -12.22 6.46
N SER A 242 -21.37 -12.59 7.16
CA SER A 242 -22.68 -11.93 7.11
C SER A 242 -23.13 -11.59 8.53
N LEU A 243 -23.94 -10.55 8.66
CA LEU A 243 -24.55 -10.15 9.94
C LEU A 243 -26.01 -10.60 10.07
N GLU A 244 -26.45 -11.51 9.19
CA GLU A 244 -27.78 -12.09 9.24
C GLU A 244 -27.91 -13.03 10.45
N ASN A 245 -29.04 -12.90 11.17
CA ASN A 245 -29.31 -13.68 12.38
C ASN A 245 -30.45 -14.69 12.21
N ASP A 246 -31.21 -14.63 11.11
CA ASP A 246 -32.29 -15.56 10.81
C ASP A 246 -31.75 -16.79 10.09
N VAL A 247 -32.03 -17.98 10.61
CA VAL A 247 -31.58 -19.25 10.05
C VAL A 247 -32.06 -19.43 8.60
N SER A 248 -33.27 -18.98 8.25
CA SER A 248 -33.77 -19.02 6.87
C SER A 248 -32.90 -18.22 5.92
N ASN A 249 -32.49 -17.01 6.31
CA ASN A 249 -31.62 -16.16 5.53
C ASN A 249 -30.19 -16.73 5.44
N ILE A 250 -29.69 -17.30 6.54
CA ILE A 250 -28.38 -17.97 6.57
C ILE A 250 -28.33 -19.14 5.59
N THR A 251 -29.38 -19.99 5.57
CA THR A 251 -29.45 -21.14 4.63
C THR A 251 -29.63 -20.67 3.18
N GLN A 252 -30.40 -19.62 2.96
CA GLN A 252 -30.58 -19.04 1.64
C GLN A 252 -29.24 -18.52 1.08
N ILE A 253 -28.44 -17.82 1.88
CA ILE A 253 -27.08 -17.35 1.48
C ILE A 253 -26.20 -18.55 1.12
N ALA A 254 -26.23 -19.63 1.89
CA ALA A 254 -25.46 -20.83 1.60
C ALA A 254 -25.87 -21.49 0.27
N ASP A 255 -27.16 -21.55 -0.02
CA ASP A 255 -27.68 -22.08 -1.30
C ASP A 255 -27.32 -21.14 -2.47
N GLU A 256 -27.42 -19.83 -2.28
CA GLU A 256 -27.01 -18.84 -3.28
C GLU A 256 -25.51 -18.98 -3.61
N LEU A 257 -24.65 -19.10 -2.59
CA LEU A 257 -23.21 -19.35 -2.76
C LEU A 257 -22.96 -20.65 -3.54
N ARG A 258 -23.56 -21.76 -3.12
CA ARG A 258 -23.41 -23.04 -3.83
C ARG A 258 -23.81 -22.93 -5.30
N ASN A 259 -24.85 -22.18 -5.59
CA ASN A 259 -25.38 -22.00 -6.95
C ASN A 259 -24.52 -21.08 -7.83
N VAL A 260 -23.55 -20.33 -7.27
CA VAL A 260 -22.64 -19.49 -8.04
C VAL A 260 -21.84 -20.29 -9.08
N VAL A 261 -21.44 -21.51 -8.72
CA VAL A 261 -20.69 -22.42 -9.62
C VAL A 261 -21.56 -23.47 -10.30
N SER A 262 -22.89 -23.38 -10.21
CA SER A 262 -23.83 -24.34 -10.86
C SER A 262 -23.68 -24.42 -12.36
N LYS A 263 -23.29 -23.29 -13.01
CA LYS A 263 -22.89 -23.28 -14.40
C LYS A 263 -21.37 -23.55 -14.48
N PRO A 264 -20.92 -24.46 -15.36
CA PRO A 264 -19.50 -24.70 -15.56
C PRO A 264 -18.71 -23.41 -15.80
N ILE A 265 -17.50 -23.37 -15.33
CA ILE A 265 -16.58 -22.28 -15.65
C ILE A 265 -16.00 -22.53 -17.02
N MET A 266 -16.11 -21.56 -17.92
CA MET A 266 -15.56 -21.63 -19.25
C MET A 266 -14.13 -21.15 -19.26
N ILE A 267 -13.18 -21.98 -19.67
CA ILE A 267 -11.77 -21.66 -19.83
C ILE A 267 -11.37 -22.11 -21.23
N ASP A 268 -10.97 -21.16 -22.09
CA ASP A 268 -10.68 -21.40 -23.53
C ASP A 268 -11.77 -22.27 -24.20
N ASP A 269 -13.03 -21.84 -24.05
CA ASP A 269 -14.23 -22.52 -24.59
C ASP A 269 -14.46 -23.94 -24.08
N LYS A 270 -13.73 -24.39 -23.06
CA LYS A 270 -13.95 -25.70 -22.41
C LYS A 270 -14.68 -25.53 -21.08
N PRO A 271 -15.75 -26.29 -20.84
CA PRO A 271 -16.49 -26.24 -19.60
C PRO A 271 -15.79 -27.05 -18.49
N PHE A 272 -15.54 -26.41 -17.34
CA PHE A 272 -15.04 -27.05 -16.13
C PHE A 272 -16.11 -27.00 -15.06
N PRO A 273 -16.68 -28.14 -14.68
CA PRO A 273 -17.63 -28.21 -13.57
C PRO A 273 -16.86 -28.09 -12.26
N LEU A 274 -17.15 -27.08 -11.48
CA LEU A 274 -16.67 -26.92 -10.11
C LEU A 274 -17.84 -27.01 -9.16
N THR A 275 -17.57 -27.42 -7.92
CA THR A 275 -18.53 -27.39 -6.82
C THR A 275 -17.97 -26.69 -5.61
N LEU A 276 -18.82 -26.37 -4.64
CA LEU A 276 -18.42 -25.73 -3.40
C LEU A 276 -18.79 -26.61 -2.20
N SER A 277 -17.84 -26.75 -1.28
CA SER A 277 -18.08 -27.27 0.06
C SER A 277 -18.09 -26.11 1.04
N ILE A 278 -19.20 -25.94 1.79
CA ILE A 278 -19.39 -24.76 2.63
C ILE A 278 -19.67 -25.20 4.08
N GLY A 279 -18.84 -24.72 4.99
CA GLY A 279 -19.07 -24.89 6.43
C GLY A 279 -19.57 -23.58 7.04
N ILE A 280 -20.61 -23.66 7.84
CA ILE A 280 -21.27 -22.51 8.45
C ILE A 280 -21.08 -22.57 9.96
N SER A 281 -20.56 -21.48 10.52
CA SER A 281 -20.44 -21.27 11.94
C SER A 281 -21.11 -19.97 12.35
N TYR A 282 -21.91 -20.03 13.39
CA TYR A 282 -22.43 -18.87 14.09
C TYR A 282 -22.52 -19.21 15.57
N ASP A 283 -22.09 -18.31 16.42
CA ASP A 283 -22.25 -18.46 17.87
C ASP A 283 -22.12 -17.09 18.54
N LEU A 284 -23.07 -16.81 19.41
CA LEU A 284 -23.12 -15.55 20.15
C LEU A 284 -21.99 -15.48 21.19
N GLY A 285 -21.11 -14.49 21.05
CA GLY A 285 -20.06 -14.19 22.04
C GLY A 285 -18.80 -15.04 21.96
N LYS A 286 -18.58 -15.79 20.87
CA LYS A 286 -17.34 -16.53 20.63
C LYS A 286 -16.32 -15.71 19.87
N ASN A 287 -15.04 -16.03 20.09
CA ASN A 287 -13.93 -15.38 19.39
C ASN A 287 -13.82 -15.88 17.94
N ARG A 288 -13.04 -15.15 17.13
CA ARG A 288 -12.81 -15.45 15.72
C ARG A 288 -12.24 -16.87 15.47
N ASP A 289 -11.31 -17.33 16.35
CA ASP A 289 -10.62 -18.61 16.15
C ASP A 289 -11.60 -19.78 16.30
N TYR A 290 -12.55 -19.67 17.23
CA TYR A 290 -13.64 -20.63 17.36
C TYR A 290 -14.52 -20.63 16.11
N LEU A 291 -14.96 -19.47 15.63
CA LEU A 291 -15.82 -19.36 14.45
C LEU A 291 -15.15 -19.94 13.20
N LEU A 292 -13.89 -19.61 12.96
CA LEU A 292 -13.14 -20.11 11.80
C LEU A 292 -12.86 -21.61 11.89
N SER A 293 -12.44 -22.11 13.06
CA SER A 293 -12.14 -23.54 13.24
C SER A 293 -13.38 -24.40 13.11
N THR A 294 -14.51 -23.96 13.65
CA THR A 294 -15.77 -24.71 13.57
C THR A 294 -16.36 -24.68 12.15
N ALA A 295 -16.28 -23.54 11.44
CA ALA A 295 -16.64 -23.49 10.03
C ALA A 295 -15.74 -24.41 9.17
N HIS A 296 -14.43 -24.46 9.48
CA HIS A 296 -13.50 -25.35 8.78
C HIS A 296 -13.86 -26.83 8.96
N ASN A 297 -14.15 -27.23 10.19
CA ASN A 297 -14.55 -28.61 10.48
C ASN A 297 -15.84 -29.00 9.72
N ALA A 298 -16.81 -28.09 9.65
CA ALA A 298 -18.05 -28.33 8.91
C ALA A 298 -17.81 -28.44 7.39
N MET A 299 -16.98 -27.54 6.81
CA MET A 299 -16.61 -27.59 5.40
C MET A 299 -15.86 -28.87 5.05
N ASP A 300 -14.90 -29.30 5.86
CA ASP A 300 -14.10 -30.49 5.66
C ASP A 300 -14.98 -31.76 5.72
N TYR A 301 -15.97 -31.77 6.59
CA TYR A 301 -16.94 -32.87 6.62
C TYR A 301 -17.70 -33.01 5.30
N ILE A 302 -18.19 -31.88 4.72
CA ILE A 302 -18.88 -31.90 3.43
C ILE A 302 -17.92 -32.37 2.34
N ARG A 303 -16.70 -31.84 2.27
CA ARG A 303 -15.69 -32.20 1.26
C ARG A 303 -15.36 -33.69 1.28
N LYS A 304 -15.22 -34.30 2.48
CA LYS A 304 -14.94 -35.73 2.65
C LYS A 304 -16.14 -36.64 2.30
N ASN A 305 -17.35 -36.10 2.33
CA ASN A 305 -18.58 -36.86 2.01
C ASN A 305 -19.11 -36.55 0.59
N GLY A 306 -18.25 -36.15 -0.34
CA GLY A 306 -18.61 -35.98 -1.76
C GLY A 306 -18.67 -34.52 -2.24
N GLY A 307 -18.45 -33.55 -1.36
CA GLY A 307 -18.47 -32.12 -1.72
C GLY A 307 -19.86 -31.60 -2.09
N ASN A 308 -19.91 -30.44 -2.79
CA ASN A 308 -21.11 -29.82 -3.35
C ASN A 308 -22.28 -29.65 -2.35
N GLY A 309 -21.99 -29.11 -1.19
CA GLY A 309 -22.98 -28.93 -0.14
C GLY A 309 -22.59 -27.90 0.89
N TRP A 310 -23.49 -27.72 1.85
CA TRP A 310 -23.21 -26.88 3.01
C TRP A 310 -23.72 -27.54 4.30
N GLN A 311 -23.10 -27.18 5.42
CA GLN A 311 -23.53 -27.67 6.73
C GLN A 311 -23.17 -26.66 7.83
N PHE A 312 -24.06 -26.63 8.84
CA PHE A 312 -23.73 -25.95 10.11
C PHE A 312 -22.79 -26.81 10.95
N PHE A 313 -21.87 -26.15 11.65
CA PHE A 313 -21.13 -26.82 12.69
C PHE A 313 -22.07 -27.28 13.82
N SER A 314 -21.92 -28.52 14.23
CA SER A 314 -22.60 -29.06 15.40
C SER A 314 -21.61 -29.78 16.32
N PRO A 315 -21.76 -29.72 17.66
CA PRO A 315 -20.90 -30.44 18.59
C PRO A 315 -20.83 -31.99 18.31
N ALA A 316 -21.93 -32.59 17.87
CA ALA A 316 -21.96 -33.99 17.49
C ALA A 316 -21.03 -34.34 16.32
N MET A 317 -20.77 -33.38 15.40
CA MET A 317 -19.82 -33.58 14.30
C MET A 317 -18.37 -33.63 14.78
N ASN A 318 -18.00 -32.85 15.82
CA ASN A 318 -16.64 -32.89 16.38
C ASN A 318 -16.31 -34.28 16.98
N GLU A 319 -17.26 -34.95 17.58
CA GLU A 319 -17.06 -36.32 18.10
C GLU A 319 -16.88 -37.31 16.96
N MET A 320 -17.67 -37.23 15.89
CA MET A 320 -17.50 -38.08 14.70
C MET A 320 -16.15 -37.90 14.00
N VAL A 321 -15.58 -36.68 14.01
CA VAL A 321 -14.24 -36.42 13.47
C VAL A 321 -13.15 -36.99 14.38
N LYS A 322 -13.32 -36.92 15.71
CA LYS A 322 -12.37 -37.49 16.68
C LYS A 322 -12.36 -39.02 16.68
N GLU A 323 -13.49 -39.68 16.44
CA GLU A 323 -13.57 -41.14 16.35
C GLU A 323 -12.94 -41.74 15.08
N ARG A 324 -12.67 -40.91 14.07
CA ARG A 324 -12.01 -41.31 12.81
C ARG A 324 -10.50 -41.08 12.78
N LEU A 325 -9.93 -40.41 13.79
CA LEU A 325 -8.51 -40.21 14.01
C LEU A 325 -7.95 -41.29 14.94
#